data_c98f59310964c25c6e1d1b2c52d4c277
#
_entry.id   c98f59310964c25c6e1d1b2c52d4c277
#
_cell.length_a   1.000
_cell.length_b   1.000
_cell.length_c   1.000
_cell.angle_alpha   90.00
_cell.angle_beta   90.00
_cell.angle_gamma   90.00
#
_symmetry.space_group_name_H-M   'P 1'
#
loop_
_entity.id
_entity.type
_entity.pdbx_description
1 polymer ?
#
loop_
_entity_poly.entity_id
_entity_poly.type
_entity_poly.pdbx_seq_one_letter_code
_entity_poly.pdbx_strand_id
1 'polypeptide(L)'
;MEEEIINKYSLLKKFNVSRETYFDFESLISMIIKKNQEINIISKKTSKNDDIRTRHIIDSAQIIDFIDLNSNTTSDLGTGGGMPGIVVAIIIKNLKKKMKFNLYEKSYRKSLFLREVSKNLNLDTEIIQKDVFLSNKIQTGTIMARAFKPLPVILDLVSNNFKSYKNLIIFMGKSGEKILKETLKKWDLVFEKKKSITNKD
;
A
#
# COMPACT_ATOMS: atom_id res chain seq x y z
N MET A 1 -23.06 6.59 15.48
CA MET A 1 -22.53 5.68 14.43
C MET A 1 -21.47 6.37 13.55
N GLU A 2 -21.77 7.48 12.87
CA GLU A 2 -20.83 8.18 11.99
C GLU A 2 -19.63 8.77 12.74
N GLU A 3 -19.86 9.52 13.81
CA GLU A 3 -18.79 10.06 14.67
C GLU A 3 -17.91 8.98 15.29
N GLU A 4 -18.49 7.86 15.62
CA GLU A 4 -17.76 6.71 16.17
C GLU A 4 -16.76 6.14 15.14
N ILE A 5 -17.16 6.04 13.87
CA ILE A 5 -16.25 5.61 12.79
C ILE A 5 -15.12 6.61 12.64
N ILE A 6 -15.43 7.92 12.55
CA ILE A 6 -14.42 8.98 12.39
C ILE A 6 -13.39 8.95 13.53
N ASN A 7 -13.85 8.71 14.76
CA ASN A 7 -12.96 8.66 15.93
C ASN A 7 -11.99 7.49 15.89
N LYS A 8 -12.35 6.35 15.27
CA LYS A 8 -11.46 5.19 15.04
C LYS A 8 -10.26 5.54 14.14
N TYR A 9 -10.36 6.61 13.35
CA TYR A 9 -9.32 7.08 12.43
C TYR A 9 -8.69 8.40 12.85
N SER A 10 -8.71 8.73 14.15
CA SER A 10 -8.18 10.00 14.68
C SER A 10 -6.73 10.30 14.26
N LEU A 11 -5.90 9.27 14.09
CA LEU A 11 -4.51 9.39 13.61
C LEU A 11 -4.41 9.91 12.16
N LEU A 12 -5.49 9.78 11.37
CA LEU A 12 -5.52 10.24 9.98
C LEU A 12 -6.05 11.67 9.82
N LYS A 13 -6.54 12.31 10.87
CA LYS A 13 -7.09 13.68 10.80
C LYS A 13 -6.10 14.68 10.20
N LYS A 14 -4.80 14.51 10.46
CA LYS A 14 -3.73 15.38 9.93
C LYS A 14 -3.50 15.27 8.42
N PHE A 15 -3.99 14.20 7.78
CA PHE A 15 -3.82 13.97 6.34
C PHE A 15 -5.02 14.47 5.51
N ASN A 16 -5.93 15.21 6.12
CA ASN A 16 -7.09 15.82 5.45
C ASN A 16 -7.94 14.83 4.64
N VAL A 17 -8.10 13.62 5.18
CA VAL A 17 -8.85 12.52 4.56
C VAL A 17 -10.36 12.77 4.73
N SER A 18 -11.14 12.62 3.66
CA SER A 18 -12.58 12.84 3.69
C SER A 18 -13.34 11.80 4.51
N ARG A 19 -14.57 12.10 4.92
CA ARG A 19 -15.42 11.17 5.69
C ARG A 19 -15.73 9.89 4.91
N GLU A 20 -16.01 10.00 3.63
CA GLU A 20 -16.32 8.88 2.74
C GLU A 20 -15.18 7.86 2.73
N THR A 21 -13.94 8.33 2.88
CA THR A 21 -12.76 7.48 2.96
C THR A 21 -12.83 6.52 4.15
N TYR A 22 -13.33 6.96 5.29
CA TYR A 22 -13.45 6.11 6.48
C TYR A 22 -14.50 5.01 6.29
N PHE A 23 -15.61 5.29 5.62
CA PHE A 23 -16.62 4.28 5.27
C PHE A 23 -16.08 3.25 4.27
N ASP A 24 -15.34 3.71 3.26
CA ASP A 24 -14.66 2.82 2.33
C ASP A 24 -13.63 1.91 3.03
N PHE A 25 -12.91 2.44 4.04
CA PHE A 25 -12.00 1.64 4.85
C PHE A 25 -12.73 0.57 5.67
N GLU A 26 -13.86 0.88 6.31
CA GLU A 26 -14.65 -0.11 7.05
C GLU A 26 -15.21 -1.18 6.08
N SER A 27 -15.62 -0.78 4.88
CA SER A 27 -16.05 -1.71 3.83
C SER A 27 -14.89 -2.64 3.42
N LEU A 28 -13.70 -2.10 3.20
CA LEU A 28 -12.50 -2.89 2.91
C LEU A 28 -12.18 -3.87 4.05
N ILE A 29 -12.23 -3.44 5.31
CA ILE A 29 -12.00 -4.29 6.48
C ILE A 29 -12.99 -5.46 6.48
N SER A 30 -14.28 -5.20 6.26
CA SER A 30 -15.32 -6.22 6.20
C SER A 30 -15.06 -7.26 5.10
N MET A 31 -14.64 -6.80 3.91
CA MET A 31 -14.27 -7.68 2.80
C MET A 31 -13.03 -8.53 3.13
N ILE A 32 -12.00 -7.95 3.76
CA ILE A 32 -10.79 -8.66 4.20
C ILE A 32 -11.17 -9.76 5.20
N ILE A 33 -11.98 -9.46 6.22
CA ILE A 33 -12.38 -10.42 7.25
C ILE A 33 -13.13 -11.58 6.64
N LYS A 34 -14.12 -11.29 5.79
CA LYS A 34 -14.89 -12.31 5.08
C LYS A 34 -13.97 -13.21 4.26
N LYS A 35 -13.10 -12.61 3.44
CA LYS A 35 -12.21 -13.37 2.54
C LYS A 35 -11.13 -14.15 3.30
N ASN A 36 -10.69 -13.63 4.43
CA ASN A 36 -9.65 -14.27 5.25
C ASN A 36 -10.10 -15.59 5.89
N GLN A 37 -11.41 -15.88 5.88
CA GLN A 37 -11.97 -17.19 6.26
C GLN A 37 -11.67 -18.28 5.20
N GLU A 38 -11.52 -17.88 3.93
CA GLU A 38 -11.29 -18.78 2.82
C GLU A 38 -9.82 -18.89 2.41
N ILE A 39 -9.14 -17.75 2.39
CA ILE A 39 -7.72 -17.64 2.00
C ILE A 39 -7.01 -16.64 2.91
N ASN A 40 -5.71 -16.83 3.13
CA ASN A 40 -4.89 -15.90 3.93
C ASN A 40 -4.61 -14.61 3.15
N ILE A 41 -5.52 -13.64 3.21
CA ILE A 41 -5.31 -12.28 2.69
C ILE A 41 -4.30 -11.55 3.54
N ILE A 42 -4.49 -11.63 4.86
CA ILE A 42 -3.58 -11.09 5.88
C ILE A 42 -3.28 -12.16 6.94
N SER A 43 -2.24 -11.93 7.74
CA SER A 43 -1.87 -12.84 8.83
C SER A 43 -3.00 -13.02 9.86
N LYS A 44 -3.23 -14.25 10.32
CA LYS A 44 -4.20 -14.55 11.38
C LYS A 44 -3.93 -13.76 12.67
N LYS A 45 -2.65 -13.43 12.97
CA LYS A 45 -2.27 -12.64 14.15
C LYS A 45 -2.77 -11.19 14.10
N THR A 46 -3.09 -10.68 12.93
CA THR A 46 -3.55 -9.29 12.70
C THR A 46 -4.92 -9.25 12.03
N SER A 47 -5.75 -10.29 12.20
CA SER A 47 -7.04 -10.43 11.52
C SER A 47 -8.23 -9.89 12.32
N LYS A 48 -8.01 -9.34 13.52
CA LYS A 48 -9.06 -8.65 14.29
C LYS A 48 -9.29 -7.25 13.69
N ASN A 49 -10.51 -6.76 13.76
CA ASN A 49 -10.91 -5.46 13.17
C ASN A 49 -9.95 -4.32 13.53
N ASP A 50 -9.60 -4.17 14.80
CA ASP A 50 -8.74 -3.08 15.26
C ASP A 50 -7.28 -3.25 14.82
N ASP A 51 -6.79 -4.48 14.74
CA ASP A 51 -5.47 -4.76 14.17
C ASP A 51 -5.45 -4.46 12.67
N ILE A 52 -6.49 -4.85 11.92
CA ILE A 52 -6.59 -4.53 10.49
C ILE A 52 -6.61 -3.02 10.31
N ARG A 53 -7.46 -2.31 11.05
CA ARG A 53 -7.57 -0.85 10.99
C ARG A 53 -6.23 -0.19 11.28
N THR A 54 -5.58 -0.54 12.39
CA THR A 54 -4.37 0.14 12.84
C THR A 54 -3.15 -0.27 12.00
N ARG A 55 -2.88 -1.58 11.90
CA ARG A 55 -1.63 -2.10 11.32
C ARG A 55 -1.65 -2.20 9.80
N HIS A 56 -2.84 -2.22 9.19
CA HIS A 56 -2.95 -2.35 7.73
C HIS A 56 -3.50 -1.08 7.08
N ILE A 57 -4.62 -0.53 7.58
CA ILE A 57 -5.23 0.65 6.95
C ILE A 57 -4.49 1.93 7.34
N ILE A 58 -4.45 2.27 8.63
CA ILE A 58 -3.85 3.54 9.10
C ILE A 58 -2.36 3.57 8.77
N ASP A 59 -1.65 2.47 8.98
CA ASP A 59 -0.22 2.36 8.64
C ASP A 59 0.03 2.52 7.14
N SER A 60 -0.86 2.05 6.27
CA SER A 60 -0.77 2.27 4.82
C SER A 60 -1.14 3.70 4.41
N ALA A 61 -2.16 4.28 5.05
CA ALA A 61 -2.66 5.61 4.71
C ALA A 61 -1.65 6.74 4.99
N GLN A 62 -0.75 6.55 5.97
CA GLN A 62 0.23 7.58 6.37
C GLN A 62 1.21 8.02 5.27
N ILE A 63 1.31 7.24 4.17
CA ILE A 63 2.23 7.56 3.08
C ILE A 63 1.65 8.52 2.05
N ILE A 64 0.41 8.98 2.23
CA ILE A 64 -0.29 9.81 1.24
C ILE A 64 0.50 11.06 0.86
N ASP A 65 1.23 11.66 1.80
CA ASP A 65 2.05 12.85 1.57
C ASP A 65 3.26 12.59 0.65
N PHE A 66 3.64 11.32 0.45
CA PHE A 66 4.74 10.91 -0.41
C PHE A 66 4.30 10.43 -1.80
N ILE A 67 3.00 10.41 -2.06
CA ILE A 67 2.47 10.05 -3.37
C ILE A 67 2.64 11.24 -4.32
N ASP A 68 3.23 10.99 -5.48
CA ASP A 68 3.35 12.03 -6.52
C ASP A 68 1.98 12.29 -7.17
N LEU A 69 1.28 13.29 -6.66
CA LEU A 69 -0.06 13.68 -7.14
C LEU A 69 -0.06 14.32 -8.53
N ASN A 70 1.11 14.60 -9.11
CA ASN A 70 1.24 15.10 -10.48
C ASN A 70 1.35 13.97 -11.50
N SER A 71 1.53 12.75 -11.04
CA SER A 71 1.54 11.57 -11.91
C SER A 71 0.14 10.97 -12.05
N ASN A 72 -0.13 10.38 -13.21
CA ASN A 72 -1.38 9.66 -13.46
C ASN A 72 -1.34 8.18 -13.03
N THR A 73 -0.18 7.70 -12.55
CA THR A 73 0.00 6.29 -12.20
C THR A 73 0.83 6.10 -10.93
N THR A 74 0.46 5.09 -10.15
CA THR A 74 1.21 4.63 -8.97
C THR A 74 1.26 3.11 -8.99
N SER A 75 2.38 2.50 -8.60
CA SER A 75 2.59 1.04 -8.61
C SER A 75 2.83 0.49 -7.21
N ASP A 76 2.16 -0.62 -6.87
CA ASP A 76 2.36 -1.35 -5.61
C ASP A 76 2.91 -2.75 -5.90
N LEU A 77 4.10 -3.05 -5.41
CA LEU A 77 4.86 -4.25 -5.72
C LEU A 77 4.57 -5.37 -4.72
N GLY A 78 3.95 -6.44 -5.19
CA GLY A 78 3.56 -7.55 -4.33
C GLY A 78 2.48 -7.12 -3.33
N THR A 79 1.47 -6.44 -3.80
CA THR A 79 0.42 -5.78 -3.00
C THR A 79 -0.31 -6.71 -2.01
N GLY A 80 -0.29 -8.03 -2.24
CA GLY A 80 -0.85 -9.02 -1.34
C GLY A 80 -2.36 -8.82 -1.12
N GLY A 81 -2.74 -8.43 0.08
CA GLY A 81 -4.13 -8.09 0.43
C GLY A 81 -4.55 -6.68 0.02
N GLY A 82 -3.75 -5.97 -0.79
CA GLY A 82 -4.07 -4.62 -1.25
C GLY A 82 -3.45 -3.50 -0.40
N MET A 83 -2.47 -3.80 0.44
CA MET A 83 -1.83 -2.81 1.29
C MET A 83 -0.35 -2.59 0.91
N PRO A 84 0.05 -1.35 0.59
CA PRO A 84 -0.69 -0.10 0.76
C PRO A 84 -1.59 0.31 -0.42
N GLY A 85 -1.49 -0.31 -1.60
CA GLY A 85 -2.06 0.16 -2.85
C GLY A 85 -3.56 0.47 -2.83
N ILE A 86 -4.40 -0.45 -2.37
CA ILE A 86 -5.87 -0.26 -2.26
C ILE A 86 -6.20 0.87 -1.28
N VAL A 87 -5.50 0.94 -0.14
CA VAL A 87 -5.74 1.98 0.87
C VAL A 87 -5.48 3.38 0.31
N VAL A 88 -4.36 3.54 -0.40
CA VAL A 88 -4.01 4.83 -1.04
C VAL A 88 -4.98 5.13 -2.19
N ALA A 89 -5.38 4.13 -2.99
CA ALA A 89 -6.36 4.29 -4.05
C ALA A 89 -7.72 4.80 -3.53
N ILE A 90 -8.18 4.31 -2.37
CA ILE A 90 -9.39 4.81 -1.70
C ILE A 90 -9.24 6.30 -1.36
N ILE A 91 -8.11 6.70 -0.77
CA ILE A 91 -7.87 8.11 -0.43
C ILE A 91 -7.87 8.97 -1.68
N ILE A 92 -7.14 8.59 -2.72
CA ILE A 92 -7.01 9.34 -3.98
C ILE A 92 -8.37 9.48 -4.67
N LYS A 93 -9.19 8.41 -4.71
CA LYS A 93 -10.57 8.46 -5.21
C LYS A 93 -11.38 9.54 -4.50
N ASN A 94 -11.35 9.54 -3.17
CA ASN A 94 -12.14 10.46 -2.35
C ASN A 94 -11.60 11.90 -2.35
N LEU A 95 -10.32 12.09 -2.71
CA LEU A 95 -9.75 13.39 -3.04
C LEU A 95 -10.11 13.85 -4.47
N LYS A 96 -10.90 13.05 -5.21
CA LYS A 96 -11.31 13.32 -6.61
C LYS A 96 -10.13 13.54 -7.57
N LYS A 97 -8.99 12.88 -7.29
CA LYS A 97 -7.81 12.90 -8.15
C LYS A 97 -7.87 11.74 -9.15
N LYS A 98 -7.50 12.01 -10.39
CA LYS A 98 -7.35 10.97 -11.43
C LYS A 98 -5.97 10.34 -11.30
N MET A 99 -5.92 9.08 -10.86
CA MET A 99 -4.69 8.32 -10.74
C MET A 99 -5.00 6.82 -10.79
N LYS A 100 -4.35 6.12 -11.70
CA LYS A 100 -4.48 4.67 -11.85
C LYS A 100 -3.45 3.96 -10.96
N PHE A 101 -3.89 2.95 -10.22
CA PHE A 101 -3.05 2.13 -9.37
C PHE A 101 -2.75 0.78 -10.02
N ASN A 102 -1.50 0.53 -10.36
CA ASN A 102 -1.01 -0.74 -10.89
C ASN A 102 -0.62 -1.65 -9.71
N LEU A 103 -1.43 -2.67 -9.42
CA LEU A 103 -1.25 -3.56 -8.28
C LEU A 103 -0.68 -4.90 -8.76
N TYR A 104 0.62 -5.13 -8.50
CA TYR A 104 1.30 -6.37 -8.89
C TYR A 104 1.10 -7.45 -7.82
N GLU A 105 0.45 -8.54 -8.17
CA GLU A 105 0.25 -9.70 -7.30
C GLU A 105 0.28 -10.99 -8.13
N LYS A 106 1.18 -11.90 -7.79
CA LYS A 106 1.31 -13.16 -8.53
C LYS A 106 0.29 -14.24 -8.17
N SER A 107 -0.29 -14.16 -6.95
CA SER A 107 -1.28 -15.13 -6.48
C SER A 107 -2.62 -14.91 -7.17
N TYR A 108 -3.10 -15.91 -7.91
CA TYR A 108 -4.41 -15.89 -8.55
C TYR A 108 -5.55 -15.57 -7.57
N ARG A 109 -5.57 -16.27 -6.42
CA ARG A 109 -6.65 -16.10 -5.42
C ARG A 109 -6.68 -14.69 -4.83
N LYS A 110 -5.50 -14.09 -4.55
CA LYS A 110 -5.40 -12.71 -4.07
C LYS A 110 -5.77 -11.71 -5.17
N SER A 111 -5.36 -11.95 -6.40
CA SER A 111 -5.74 -11.10 -7.53
C SER A 111 -7.25 -11.07 -7.77
N LEU A 112 -7.95 -12.20 -7.59
CA LEU A 112 -9.43 -12.22 -7.64
C LEU A 112 -10.05 -11.36 -6.54
N PHE A 113 -9.56 -11.48 -5.31
CA PHE A 113 -10.01 -10.64 -4.20
C PHE A 113 -9.78 -9.15 -4.49
N LEU A 114 -8.61 -8.78 -5.00
CA LEU A 114 -8.30 -7.38 -5.33
C LEU A 114 -9.23 -6.83 -6.42
N ARG A 115 -9.58 -7.63 -7.43
CA ARG A 115 -10.57 -7.24 -8.46
C ARG A 115 -11.95 -7.03 -7.85
N GLU A 116 -12.38 -7.91 -6.93
CA GLU A 116 -13.64 -7.78 -6.20
C GLU A 116 -13.66 -6.48 -5.39
N VAL A 117 -12.59 -6.18 -4.61
CA VAL A 117 -12.44 -4.95 -3.84
C VAL A 117 -12.49 -3.72 -4.74
N SER A 118 -11.70 -3.73 -5.82
CA SER A 118 -11.63 -2.63 -6.78
C SER A 118 -13.00 -2.30 -7.36
N LYS A 119 -13.76 -3.32 -7.77
CA LYS A 119 -15.12 -3.17 -8.31
C LYS A 119 -16.08 -2.62 -7.26
N ASN A 120 -16.11 -3.20 -6.06
CA ASN A 120 -17.07 -2.83 -5.01
C ASN A 120 -16.84 -1.41 -4.49
N LEU A 121 -15.58 -0.96 -4.42
CA LEU A 121 -15.22 0.37 -3.96
C LEU A 121 -15.04 1.38 -5.11
N ASN A 122 -15.32 0.97 -6.35
CA ASN A 122 -15.18 1.81 -7.55
C ASN A 122 -13.81 2.51 -7.63
N LEU A 123 -12.73 1.72 -7.59
CA LEU A 123 -11.36 2.22 -7.60
C LEU A 123 -10.76 2.16 -9.02
N ASP A 124 -9.97 3.15 -9.39
CA ASP A 124 -9.18 3.14 -10.61
C ASP A 124 -7.89 2.32 -10.41
N THR A 125 -8.03 1.00 -10.48
CA THR A 125 -6.92 0.06 -10.29
C THR A 125 -6.81 -0.92 -11.45
N GLU A 126 -5.59 -1.29 -11.78
CA GLU A 126 -5.26 -2.44 -12.63
C GLU A 126 -4.59 -3.53 -11.80
N ILE A 127 -5.25 -4.69 -11.71
CA ILE A 127 -4.71 -5.85 -11.00
C ILE A 127 -3.87 -6.66 -11.98
N ILE A 128 -2.55 -6.51 -11.87
CA ILE A 128 -1.57 -7.16 -12.75
C ILE A 128 -1.15 -8.48 -12.11
N GLN A 129 -1.83 -9.56 -12.53
CA GLN A 129 -1.55 -10.91 -12.06
C GLN A 129 -0.28 -11.45 -12.71
N LYS A 130 0.87 -10.99 -12.25
CA LYS A 130 2.18 -11.33 -12.80
C LYS A 130 3.26 -11.19 -11.73
N ASP A 131 4.35 -11.94 -11.88
CA ASP A 131 5.56 -11.61 -11.15
C ASP A 131 6.16 -10.33 -11.74
N VAL A 132 6.30 -9.30 -10.92
CA VAL A 132 6.80 -7.98 -11.36
C VAL A 132 8.23 -8.06 -11.92
N PHE A 133 9.03 -9.03 -11.49
CA PHE A 133 10.36 -9.28 -12.05
C PHE A 133 10.34 -9.63 -13.54
N LEU A 134 9.21 -10.09 -14.07
CA LEU A 134 9.01 -10.38 -15.49
C LEU A 134 8.47 -9.19 -16.29
N SER A 135 8.28 -8.04 -15.64
CA SER A 135 7.86 -6.79 -16.29
C SER A 135 9.09 -5.95 -16.63
N ASN A 136 9.01 -5.09 -17.62
CA ASN A 136 10.10 -4.20 -17.98
C ASN A 136 9.56 -2.85 -18.45
N LYS A 137 10.42 -1.82 -18.45
CA LYS A 137 10.11 -0.46 -18.94
C LYS A 137 8.87 0.15 -18.26
N ILE A 138 8.61 -0.19 -16.99
CA ILE A 138 7.48 0.35 -16.24
C ILE A 138 7.71 1.85 -16.02
N GLN A 139 6.66 2.64 -16.19
CA GLN A 139 6.63 4.07 -15.88
C GLN A 139 5.55 4.34 -14.84
N THR A 140 5.89 5.08 -13.81
CA THR A 140 4.97 5.38 -12.71
C THR A 140 5.48 6.59 -11.91
N GLY A 141 4.62 7.35 -11.25
CA GLY A 141 5.07 8.46 -10.40
C GLY A 141 5.63 7.97 -9.08
N THR A 142 4.92 7.03 -8.46
CA THR A 142 5.31 6.47 -7.17
C THR A 142 5.34 4.95 -7.23
N ILE A 143 6.38 4.37 -6.64
CA ILE A 143 6.48 2.93 -6.39
C ILE A 143 6.32 2.70 -4.89
N MET A 144 5.49 1.72 -4.52
CA MET A 144 5.30 1.31 -3.14
C MET A 144 5.65 -0.16 -2.97
N ALA A 145 6.24 -0.52 -1.83
CA ALA A 145 6.46 -1.91 -1.47
C ALA A 145 6.35 -2.11 0.05
N ARG A 146 5.57 -3.12 0.46
CA ARG A 146 5.39 -3.51 1.86
C ARG A 146 5.49 -5.02 2.00
N ALA A 147 6.37 -5.50 2.88
CA ALA A 147 6.58 -6.94 3.13
C ALA A 147 6.76 -7.77 1.83
N PHE A 148 7.38 -7.18 0.82
CA PHE A 148 7.53 -7.77 -0.52
C PHE A 148 8.84 -8.54 -0.64
N LYS A 149 9.97 -7.84 -0.64
CA LYS A 149 11.33 -8.40 -0.78
C LYS A 149 12.31 -7.59 0.09
N PRO A 150 13.51 -8.10 0.38
CA PRO A 150 14.57 -7.32 1.01
C PRO A 150 14.91 -6.07 0.20
N LEU A 151 15.29 -4.98 0.88
CA LEU A 151 15.58 -3.69 0.24
C LEU A 151 16.55 -3.78 -0.95
N PRO A 152 17.72 -4.47 -0.88
CA PRO A 152 18.61 -4.57 -2.04
C PRO A 152 17.93 -5.18 -3.26
N VAL A 153 17.09 -6.21 -3.07
CA VAL A 153 16.36 -6.87 -4.17
C VAL A 153 15.31 -5.94 -4.79
N ILE A 154 14.69 -5.08 -3.97
CA ILE A 154 13.74 -4.07 -4.48
C ILE A 154 14.50 -3.03 -5.31
N LEU A 155 15.66 -2.57 -4.84
CA LEU A 155 16.48 -1.59 -5.57
C LEU A 155 16.96 -2.15 -6.91
N ASP A 156 17.45 -3.40 -6.94
CA ASP A 156 17.83 -4.07 -8.20
C ASP A 156 16.63 -4.19 -9.14
N LEU A 157 15.46 -4.61 -8.64
CA LEU A 157 14.24 -4.69 -9.44
C LEU A 157 13.86 -3.32 -10.03
N VAL A 158 13.86 -2.29 -9.20
CA VAL A 158 13.46 -0.94 -9.63
C VAL A 158 14.43 -0.38 -10.65
N SER A 159 15.74 -0.52 -10.45
CA SER A 159 16.76 -0.04 -11.40
C SER A 159 16.70 -0.74 -12.75
N ASN A 160 16.35 -2.03 -12.78
CA ASN A 160 16.33 -2.82 -14.02
C ASN A 160 14.99 -2.76 -14.77
N ASN A 161 13.87 -2.66 -14.04
CA ASN A 161 12.54 -2.86 -14.62
C ASN A 161 11.73 -1.56 -14.77
N PHE A 162 12.11 -0.48 -14.06
CA PHE A 162 11.41 0.79 -14.11
C PHE A 162 12.19 1.82 -14.91
N LYS A 163 11.52 2.43 -15.90
CA LYS A 163 12.13 3.46 -16.76
C LYS A 163 12.14 4.83 -16.07
N SER A 164 11.08 5.15 -15.35
CA SER A 164 10.95 6.42 -14.62
C SER A 164 10.00 6.30 -13.45
N TYR A 165 10.37 6.95 -12.36
CA TYR A 165 9.56 7.18 -11.17
C TYR A 165 10.12 8.40 -10.43
N LYS A 166 9.31 9.01 -9.55
CA LYS A 166 9.75 10.11 -8.69
C LYS A 166 10.03 9.64 -7.27
N ASN A 167 9.14 8.83 -6.70
CA ASN A 167 9.25 8.37 -5.32
C ASN A 167 9.24 6.84 -5.26
N LEU A 168 10.11 6.29 -4.41
CA LEU A 168 10.12 4.87 -4.01
C LEU A 168 9.87 4.78 -2.50
N ILE A 169 8.74 4.22 -2.10
CA ILE A 169 8.31 4.13 -0.71
C ILE A 169 8.42 2.69 -0.25
N ILE A 170 9.25 2.45 0.76
CA ILE A 170 9.50 1.11 1.31
C ILE A 170 9.08 1.07 2.79
N PHE A 171 8.17 0.17 3.12
CA PHE A 171 7.84 -0.14 4.51
C PHE A 171 8.86 -1.11 5.08
N MET A 172 9.53 -0.69 6.12
CA MET A 172 10.57 -1.50 6.78
C MET A 172 10.14 -1.87 8.20
N GLY A 173 10.34 -3.13 8.57
CA GLY A 173 10.07 -3.62 9.92
C GLY A 173 11.23 -3.37 10.90
N LYS A 174 11.21 -4.04 12.06
CA LYS A 174 12.18 -3.88 13.16
C LYS A 174 13.66 -3.98 12.74
N SER A 175 13.98 -4.80 11.75
CA SER A 175 15.34 -4.94 11.20
C SER A 175 15.69 -3.88 10.14
N GLY A 176 14.79 -2.95 9.87
CA GLY A 176 14.91 -1.99 8.76
C GLY A 176 16.18 -1.16 8.80
N GLU A 177 16.56 -0.64 9.98
CA GLU A 177 17.78 0.16 10.11
C GLU A 177 19.05 -0.64 9.81
N LYS A 178 19.13 -1.90 10.27
CA LYS A 178 20.26 -2.76 9.99
C LYS A 178 20.35 -3.03 8.48
N ILE A 179 19.23 -3.38 7.85
CA ILE A 179 19.16 -3.64 6.41
C ILE A 179 19.56 -2.39 5.62
N LEU A 180 19.06 -1.21 6.01
CA LEU A 180 19.40 0.04 5.35
C LEU A 180 20.91 0.33 5.44
N LYS A 181 21.51 0.22 6.63
CA LYS A 181 22.97 0.41 6.82
C LYS A 181 23.80 -0.52 5.92
N GLU A 182 23.44 -1.79 5.83
CA GLU A 182 24.13 -2.73 4.95
C GLU A 182 23.91 -2.43 3.46
N THR A 183 22.73 -1.95 3.10
CA THR A 183 22.42 -1.58 1.72
C THR A 183 23.22 -0.35 1.28
N LEU A 184 23.38 0.65 2.14
CA LEU A 184 24.14 1.87 1.86
C LEU A 184 25.64 1.64 1.64
N LYS A 185 26.18 0.47 1.95
CA LYS A 185 27.55 0.09 1.58
C LYS A 185 27.74 -0.14 0.08
N LYS A 186 26.63 -0.41 -0.63
CA LYS A 186 26.62 -0.80 -2.06
C LYS A 186 25.77 0.14 -2.93
N TRP A 187 24.90 0.91 -2.32
CA TRP A 187 23.95 1.80 -2.99
C TRP A 187 24.11 3.22 -2.46
N ASP A 188 24.29 4.17 -3.36
CA ASP A 188 24.20 5.60 -3.04
C ASP A 188 22.73 6.03 -3.16
N LEU A 189 22.09 6.36 -2.01
CA LEU A 189 20.66 6.62 -1.92
C LEU A 189 20.43 7.98 -1.24
N VAL A 190 19.63 8.82 -1.87
CA VAL A 190 19.01 9.96 -1.20
C VAL A 190 17.68 9.51 -0.62
N PHE A 191 17.50 9.59 0.69
CA PHE A 191 16.31 9.07 1.34
C PHE A 191 15.90 9.89 2.57
N GLU A 192 14.61 9.82 2.89
CA GLU A 192 14.02 10.31 4.14
C GLU A 192 13.49 9.10 4.94
N LYS A 193 13.66 9.13 6.26
CA LYS A 193 13.06 8.15 7.18
C LYS A 193 11.90 8.78 7.93
N LYS A 194 10.76 8.08 7.95
CA LYS A 194 9.60 8.47 8.75
C LYS A 194 9.18 7.31 9.66
N LYS A 195 8.99 7.61 10.94
CA LYS A 195 8.46 6.62 11.88
C LYS A 195 6.99 6.37 11.60
N SER A 196 6.56 5.11 11.74
CA SER A 196 5.15 4.77 11.63
C SER A 196 4.34 5.47 12.72
N ILE A 197 3.18 6.04 12.33
CA ILE A 197 2.25 6.67 13.27
C ILE A 197 1.49 5.65 14.13
N THR A 198 1.56 4.38 13.77
CA THR A 198 0.88 3.27 14.48
C THR A 198 1.84 2.50 15.39
N ASN A 199 3.14 2.74 15.29
CA ASN A 199 4.14 2.10 16.12
C ASN A 199 4.33 2.94 17.40
N LYS A 200 4.14 2.31 18.56
CA LYS A 200 4.32 2.95 19.86
C LYS A 200 5.74 2.79 20.43
N ASP A 201 6.62 2.05 19.70
CA ASP A 201 8.00 1.73 20.09
C ASP A 201 9.01 2.60 19.33
#